data_37efa01d2581b0ec5425700e06dd4939
#
_entry.id   37efa01d2581b0ec5425700e06dd4939
#
_cell.length_a   1.000
_cell.length_b   1.000
_cell.length_c   1.000
_cell.angle_alpha   90.00
_cell.angle_beta   90.00
_cell.angle_gamma   90.00
#
_symmetry.space_group_name_H-M   'P 1'
#
loop_
_entity.id
_entity.type
_entity.pdbx_description
1 polymer ?
#
loop_
_entity_poly.entity_id
_entity_poly.type
_entity_poly.pdbx_seq_one_letter_code
_entity_poly.pdbx_strand_id
1 'polypeptide(L)'
;MEHTVQIEELVVELSLDWLLGEVRIHHHDHPYLIIRQTTNQVFPKRYLLHHQVKGGRLVIQDRRKRIFSLGLHLYQTDLTIYLPKNQIQSMSIRCKGANLQAEGLRVENVYGHLTSGKTMLSGEIKHLLLETVGGLISSRQLAAQTLSLHATSSKGELMGAFSDVDLHVTGRRIQIHSTSMLHSLKSISTGAYVKVAIPENDGFTCYVKKRSGAFRNDFSCHREKENMVHKDGKRSFEVDIRGGHFLLSHQH
;
A
#
# COMPACT_ATOMS: atom_id res chain seq x y z
N MET A 1 -6.46 0.64 -29.50
CA MET A 1 -6.29 2.10 -29.58
C MET A 1 -5.34 2.53 -28.46
N GLU A 2 -4.43 3.44 -28.76
CA GLU A 2 -3.47 4.00 -27.80
C GLU A 2 -3.57 5.52 -27.79
N HIS A 3 -3.55 6.10 -26.59
CA HIS A 3 -3.49 7.54 -26.37
C HIS A 3 -2.32 7.84 -25.44
N THR A 4 -1.34 8.59 -25.94
CA THR A 4 -0.11 8.93 -25.23
C THR A 4 -0.04 10.44 -25.00
N VAL A 5 0.31 10.84 -23.79
CA VAL A 5 0.56 12.22 -23.38
C VAL A 5 1.96 12.31 -22.82
N GLN A 6 2.73 13.29 -23.29
CA GLN A 6 4.04 13.63 -22.75
C GLN A 6 3.91 14.96 -21.99
N ILE A 7 4.49 15.01 -20.80
CA ILE A 7 4.47 16.18 -19.90
C ILE A 7 5.91 16.59 -19.63
N GLU A 8 6.26 17.77 -20.10
CA GLU A 8 7.62 18.35 -19.98
C GLU A 8 7.74 19.27 -18.75
N GLU A 9 6.58 19.72 -18.22
CA GLU A 9 6.57 20.53 -17.02
C GLU A 9 7.09 19.72 -15.82
N LEU A 10 7.77 20.42 -14.90
CA LEU A 10 8.23 19.81 -13.65
C LEU A 10 7.02 19.37 -12.82
N VAL A 11 6.91 18.06 -12.59
CA VAL A 11 5.89 17.45 -11.72
C VAL A 11 6.57 16.89 -10.49
N VAL A 12 6.15 17.31 -9.30
CA VAL A 12 6.62 16.81 -8.00
C VAL A 12 5.54 16.05 -7.24
N GLU A 13 4.28 16.24 -7.60
CA GLU A 13 3.13 15.55 -7.02
C GLU A 13 2.29 14.86 -8.09
N LEU A 14 1.94 13.58 -7.87
CA LEU A 14 1.04 12.82 -8.73
C LEU A 14 -0.27 12.50 -7.98
N SER A 15 -1.40 12.85 -8.57
CA SER A 15 -2.73 12.47 -8.12
C SER A 15 -3.44 11.64 -9.19
N LEU A 16 -3.72 10.37 -8.87
CA LEU A 16 -4.37 9.42 -9.78
C LEU A 16 -5.71 8.97 -9.22
N ASP A 17 -6.76 9.03 -10.03
CA ASP A 17 -8.08 8.46 -9.72
C ASP A 17 -8.53 7.59 -10.91
N TRP A 18 -8.48 6.25 -10.72
CA TRP A 18 -8.74 5.27 -11.75
C TRP A 18 -9.77 4.22 -11.33
N LEU A 19 -10.66 3.83 -12.24
CA LEU A 19 -11.78 2.96 -11.92
C LEU A 19 -11.45 1.48 -12.13
N LEU A 20 -11.16 1.07 -13.35
CA LEU A 20 -11.01 -0.34 -13.76
C LEU A 20 -9.90 -0.51 -14.78
N GLY A 21 -9.34 -1.72 -14.86
CA GLY A 21 -8.25 -2.11 -15.75
C GLY A 21 -6.94 -2.22 -14.99
N GLU A 22 -5.86 -2.22 -15.72
CA GLU A 22 -4.50 -2.28 -15.16
C GLU A 22 -3.93 -0.86 -15.06
N VAL A 23 -3.38 -0.54 -13.91
CA VAL A 23 -2.57 0.67 -13.70
C VAL A 23 -1.14 0.24 -13.45
N ARG A 24 -0.21 0.68 -14.29
CA ARG A 24 1.23 0.41 -14.14
C ARG A 24 1.98 1.71 -13.96
N ILE A 25 2.85 1.77 -12.96
CA ILE A 25 3.71 2.92 -12.69
C ILE A 25 5.15 2.42 -12.69
N HIS A 26 5.95 2.98 -13.58
CA HIS A 26 7.35 2.64 -13.76
C HIS A 26 8.22 3.89 -13.78
N HIS A 27 9.51 3.73 -13.48
CA HIS A 27 10.50 4.78 -13.71
C HIS A 27 11.17 4.60 -15.07
N HIS A 28 11.64 5.72 -15.64
CA HIS A 28 12.47 5.75 -16.84
C HIS A 28 13.56 6.84 -16.74
N ASP A 29 14.49 6.83 -17.70
CA ASP A 29 15.66 7.72 -17.66
C ASP A 29 15.44 9.08 -18.34
N HIS A 30 14.28 9.30 -18.97
CA HIS A 30 13.97 10.57 -19.61
C HIS A 30 13.53 11.62 -18.59
N PRO A 31 13.76 12.94 -18.87
CA PRO A 31 13.41 14.01 -17.95
C PRO A 31 11.92 14.39 -17.95
N TYR A 32 11.11 13.82 -18.81
CA TYR A 32 9.69 14.11 -18.97
C TYR A 32 8.84 12.90 -18.51
N LEU A 33 7.60 13.16 -18.13
CA LEU A 33 6.65 12.15 -17.73
C LEU A 33 5.80 11.70 -18.92
N ILE A 34 5.53 10.40 -19.04
CA ILE A 34 4.67 9.84 -20.08
C ILE A 34 3.46 9.16 -19.45
N ILE A 35 2.27 9.49 -19.96
CA ILE A 35 1.03 8.81 -19.63
C ILE A 35 0.53 8.09 -20.87
N ARG A 36 0.31 6.79 -20.78
CA ARG A 36 -0.19 5.96 -21.88
C ARG A 36 -1.46 5.25 -21.46
N GLN A 37 -2.56 5.55 -22.15
CA GLN A 37 -3.81 4.82 -22.00
C GLN A 37 -4.01 3.91 -23.20
N THR A 38 -4.23 2.61 -22.96
CA THR A 38 -4.46 1.61 -23.99
C THR A 38 -5.82 0.96 -23.83
N THR A 39 -6.43 0.56 -24.92
CA THR A 39 -7.67 -0.19 -24.95
C THR A 39 -7.71 -1.12 -26.15
N ASN A 40 -8.30 -2.30 -25.98
CA ASN A 40 -8.47 -3.30 -27.03
C ASN A 40 -9.74 -3.11 -27.87
N GLN A 41 -10.54 -2.10 -27.57
CA GLN A 41 -11.81 -1.83 -28.23
C GLN A 41 -11.83 -0.43 -28.86
N VAL A 42 -12.80 -0.17 -29.73
CA VAL A 42 -13.08 1.19 -30.21
C VAL A 42 -13.58 2.01 -29.02
N PHE A 43 -12.79 2.99 -28.67
CA PHE A 43 -12.99 3.79 -27.45
C PHE A 43 -13.38 5.22 -27.81
N PRO A 44 -14.54 5.71 -27.38
CA PRO A 44 -14.95 7.09 -27.67
C PRO A 44 -13.96 8.10 -27.07
N LYS A 45 -13.56 9.10 -27.86
CA LYS A 45 -12.60 10.14 -27.44
C LYS A 45 -13.00 10.84 -26.13
N ARG A 46 -14.30 10.98 -25.85
CA ARG A 46 -14.82 11.59 -24.62
C ARG A 46 -14.48 10.82 -23.33
N TYR A 47 -14.05 9.55 -23.44
CA TYR A 47 -13.67 8.70 -22.30
C TYR A 47 -12.16 8.56 -22.16
N LEU A 48 -11.38 9.21 -23.00
CA LEU A 48 -9.94 9.32 -22.79
C LEU A 48 -9.69 9.98 -21.43
N LEU A 49 -8.58 9.63 -20.82
CA LEU A 49 -8.16 10.20 -19.56
C LEU A 49 -8.16 11.73 -19.59
N HIS A 50 -8.46 12.32 -18.46
CA HIS A 50 -8.22 13.74 -18.24
C HIS A 50 -6.95 13.92 -17.45
N HIS A 51 -6.10 14.82 -17.89
CA HIS A 51 -4.91 15.22 -17.14
C HIS A 51 -4.83 16.74 -17.06
N GLN A 52 -4.23 17.20 -15.98
CA GLN A 52 -3.95 18.62 -15.77
C GLN A 52 -2.70 18.76 -14.91
N VAL A 53 -1.79 19.64 -15.32
CA VAL A 53 -0.65 20.08 -14.50
C VAL A 53 -0.94 21.46 -13.96
N LYS A 54 -0.78 21.67 -12.66
CA LYS A 54 -0.90 22.97 -12.01
C LYS A 54 0.01 23.03 -10.80
N GLY A 55 0.95 24.00 -10.79
CA GLY A 55 1.84 24.22 -9.65
C GLY A 55 2.68 22.98 -9.27
N GLY A 56 3.20 22.25 -10.27
CA GLY A 56 3.99 21.04 -10.02
C GLY A 56 3.17 19.79 -9.64
N ARG A 57 1.85 19.89 -9.62
CA ARG A 57 0.94 18.77 -9.36
C ARG A 57 0.29 18.29 -10.65
N LEU A 58 0.48 17.02 -10.98
CA LEU A 58 -0.22 16.32 -12.05
C LEU A 58 -1.44 15.60 -11.49
N VAL A 59 -2.60 15.87 -12.05
CA VAL A 59 -3.85 15.16 -11.76
C VAL A 59 -4.22 14.33 -12.98
N ILE A 60 -4.43 13.03 -12.79
CA ILE A 60 -4.92 12.09 -13.81
C ILE A 60 -6.25 11.53 -13.35
N GLN A 61 -7.28 11.67 -14.17
CA GLN A 61 -8.64 11.23 -13.85
C GLN A 61 -9.23 10.37 -14.95
N ASP A 62 -9.87 9.29 -14.54
CA ASP A 62 -10.70 8.46 -15.40
C ASP A 62 -12.03 9.16 -15.71
N ARG A 63 -12.27 9.45 -17.00
CA ARG A 63 -13.53 10.08 -17.45
C ARG A 63 -14.72 9.14 -17.52
N ARG A 64 -14.52 7.83 -17.37
CA ARG A 64 -15.60 6.83 -17.40
C ARG A 64 -16.53 6.88 -16.20
N LYS A 65 -16.23 7.66 -15.16
CA LYS A 65 -17.02 7.74 -13.91
C LYS A 65 -18.54 7.98 -14.13
N ARG A 66 -18.92 8.67 -15.18
CA ARG A 66 -20.33 9.01 -15.46
C ARG A 66 -21.16 7.85 -15.99
N ILE A 67 -20.52 6.79 -16.53
CA ILE A 67 -21.23 5.63 -17.12
C ILE A 67 -21.52 4.58 -16.06
N PHE A 68 -20.74 4.55 -14.99
CA PHE A 68 -20.81 3.53 -13.94
C PHE A 68 -22.07 3.60 -13.06
N SER A 69 -22.80 4.72 -13.09
CA SER A 69 -24.09 4.82 -12.41
C SER A 69 -25.13 3.82 -12.91
N LEU A 70 -24.93 3.23 -14.10
CA LEU A 70 -25.80 2.24 -14.71
C LEU A 70 -25.31 0.78 -14.58
N GLY A 71 -24.19 0.53 -13.86
CA GLY A 71 -23.71 -0.83 -13.57
C GLY A 71 -23.11 -1.61 -14.74
N LEU A 72 -22.95 -1.02 -15.93
CA LEU A 72 -22.42 -1.69 -17.11
C LEU A 72 -20.93 -1.34 -17.33
N HIS A 73 -20.07 -2.34 -17.22
CA HIS A 73 -18.61 -2.23 -17.45
C HIS A 73 -18.27 -2.39 -18.94
N LEU A 74 -18.67 -1.46 -19.78
CA LEU A 74 -18.56 -1.57 -21.23
C LEU A 74 -17.12 -1.42 -21.77
N TYR A 75 -16.20 -0.77 -21.02
CA TYR A 75 -14.86 -0.48 -21.51
C TYR A 75 -13.80 -0.72 -20.44
N GLN A 76 -12.86 -1.59 -20.73
CA GLN A 76 -11.61 -1.70 -19.96
C GLN A 76 -10.51 -0.90 -20.65
N THR A 77 -9.76 -0.14 -19.86
CA THR A 77 -8.58 0.56 -20.35
C THR A 77 -7.46 0.41 -19.35
N ASP A 78 -6.26 0.19 -19.86
CA ASP A 78 -5.04 0.13 -19.07
C ASP A 78 -4.34 1.49 -19.10
N LEU A 79 -3.74 1.84 -17.99
CA LEU A 79 -2.98 3.06 -17.81
C LEU A 79 -1.55 2.71 -17.45
N THR A 80 -0.60 3.23 -18.21
CA THR A 80 0.81 3.13 -17.86
C THR A 80 1.37 4.54 -17.67
N ILE A 81 2.05 4.77 -16.54
CA ILE A 81 2.68 6.04 -16.20
C ILE A 81 4.17 5.78 -16.08
N TYR A 82 4.96 6.48 -16.87
CA TYR A 82 6.41 6.46 -16.78
C TYR A 82 6.88 7.74 -16.10
N LEU A 83 7.50 7.59 -14.95
CA LEU A 83 7.96 8.68 -14.10
C LEU A 83 9.46 8.94 -14.31
N PRO A 84 9.90 10.19 -14.43
CA PRO A 84 11.31 10.51 -14.30
C PRO A 84 11.87 10.04 -12.94
N LYS A 85 13.10 9.54 -12.93
CA LYS A 85 13.76 9.13 -11.68
C LYS A 85 13.91 10.30 -10.71
N ASN A 86 13.64 10.08 -9.43
CA ASN A 86 13.85 11.00 -8.31
C ASN A 86 13.14 12.37 -8.42
N GLN A 87 12.11 12.48 -9.24
CA GLN A 87 11.38 13.74 -9.43
C GLN A 87 10.13 13.82 -8.56
N ILE A 88 9.37 12.73 -8.50
CA ILE A 88 8.11 12.70 -7.76
C ILE A 88 8.38 12.53 -6.26
N GLN A 89 7.90 13.46 -5.47
CA GLN A 89 8.01 13.45 -4.00
C GLN A 89 6.78 12.84 -3.34
N SER A 90 5.59 13.06 -3.93
CA SER A 90 4.34 12.63 -3.33
C SER A 90 3.39 12.03 -4.36
N MET A 91 2.72 10.94 -3.97
CA MET A 91 1.73 10.25 -4.80
C MET A 91 0.44 10.02 -4.01
N SER A 92 -0.69 10.41 -4.60
CA SER A 92 -2.04 10.07 -4.10
C SER A 92 -2.74 9.21 -5.14
N ILE A 93 -2.98 7.94 -4.82
CA ILE A 93 -3.53 6.96 -5.76
C ILE A 93 -4.88 6.47 -5.24
N ARG A 94 -5.92 6.66 -6.03
CA ARG A 94 -7.24 6.11 -5.78
C ARG A 94 -7.62 5.14 -6.89
N CYS A 95 -7.76 3.85 -6.55
CA CYS A 95 -8.22 2.81 -7.47
C CYS A 95 -9.51 2.16 -6.96
N LYS A 96 -10.52 2.09 -7.84
CA LYS A 96 -11.80 1.44 -7.54
C LYS A 96 -12.00 0.25 -8.47
N GLY A 97 -11.50 -0.93 -8.07
CA GLY A 97 -11.56 -2.14 -8.89
C GLY A 97 -10.44 -2.28 -9.92
N ALA A 98 -9.55 -1.31 -10.06
CA ALA A 98 -8.36 -1.44 -10.90
C ALA A 98 -7.27 -2.24 -10.19
N ASN A 99 -6.48 -2.99 -10.95
CA ASN A 99 -5.24 -3.55 -10.46
C ASN A 99 -4.14 -2.49 -10.55
N LEU A 100 -3.34 -2.36 -9.50
CA LEU A 100 -2.23 -1.41 -9.42
C LEU A 100 -0.90 -2.16 -9.31
N GLN A 101 0.01 -1.87 -10.20
CA GLN A 101 1.40 -2.33 -10.15
C GLN A 101 2.31 -1.10 -10.19
N ALA A 102 3.02 -0.86 -9.09
CA ALA A 102 3.96 0.25 -8.98
C ALA A 102 5.31 -0.29 -8.51
N GLU A 103 6.28 -0.27 -9.43
CA GLU A 103 7.55 -0.95 -9.25
C GLU A 103 8.71 0.03 -9.17
N GLY A 104 9.64 -0.28 -8.26
CA GLY A 104 10.88 0.47 -8.08
C GLY A 104 10.63 1.92 -7.65
N LEU A 105 9.55 2.20 -6.95
CA LEU A 105 9.22 3.55 -6.48
C LEU A 105 10.36 4.14 -5.65
N ARG A 106 10.62 5.44 -5.85
CA ARG A 106 11.50 6.25 -5.00
C ARG A 106 10.80 7.55 -4.72
N VAL A 107 10.02 7.57 -3.65
CA VAL A 107 9.15 8.70 -3.29
C VAL A 107 9.12 8.90 -1.78
N GLU A 108 8.91 10.13 -1.33
CA GLU A 108 8.78 10.39 0.09
C GLU A 108 7.43 9.92 0.64
N ASN A 109 6.34 10.29 -0.02
CA ASN A 109 5.00 10.04 0.49
C ASN A 109 4.13 9.32 -0.54
N VAL A 110 3.51 8.21 -0.13
CA VAL A 110 2.47 7.53 -0.90
C VAL A 110 1.22 7.38 -0.05
N TYR A 111 0.12 7.90 -0.55
CA TYR A 111 -1.22 7.66 -0.05
C TYR A 111 -2.03 6.85 -1.07
N GLY A 112 -2.45 5.63 -0.70
CA GLY A 112 -3.26 4.74 -1.52
C GLY A 112 -4.65 4.52 -0.93
N HIS A 113 -5.70 4.83 -1.68
CA HIS A 113 -7.08 4.43 -1.35
C HIS A 113 -7.57 3.42 -2.40
N LEU A 114 -7.63 2.14 -2.00
CA LEU A 114 -7.78 1.00 -2.91
C LEU A 114 -9.06 0.24 -2.57
N THR A 115 -10.01 0.22 -3.48
CA THR A 115 -11.25 -0.55 -3.30
C THR A 115 -11.26 -1.68 -4.30
N SER A 116 -11.26 -2.93 -3.83
CA SER A 116 -11.15 -4.13 -4.67
C SER A 116 -9.83 -4.16 -5.49
N GLY A 117 -9.70 -5.09 -6.43
CA GLY A 117 -8.49 -5.19 -7.26
C GLY A 117 -7.27 -5.79 -6.54
N LYS A 118 -6.18 -5.87 -7.29
CA LYS A 118 -4.89 -6.34 -6.81
C LYS A 118 -3.91 -5.19 -6.81
N THR A 119 -3.14 -5.05 -5.73
CA THR A 119 -2.10 -4.03 -5.63
C THR A 119 -0.76 -4.68 -5.36
N MET A 120 0.23 -4.35 -6.16
CA MET A 120 1.61 -4.75 -5.97
C MET A 120 2.50 -3.50 -5.92
N LEU A 121 3.31 -3.40 -4.86
CA LEU A 121 4.21 -2.29 -4.62
C LEU A 121 5.64 -2.78 -4.42
N SER A 122 6.62 -2.05 -4.95
CA SER A 122 8.04 -2.25 -4.64
C SER A 122 8.81 -0.94 -4.70
N GLY A 123 9.96 -0.88 -4.03
CA GLY A 123 10.84 0.27 -4.01
C GLY A 123 11.01 0.90 -2.63
N GLU A 124 11.45 2.14 -2.60
CA GLU A 124 11.76 2.90 -1.40
C GLU A 124 10.74 4.02 -1.20
N ILE A 125 9.97 3.94 -0.12
CA ILE A 125 8.92 4.91 0.22
C ILE A 125 9.17 5.35 1.66
N LYS A 126 9.34 6.65 1.89
CA LYS A 126 9.57 7.11 3.27
C LYS A 126 8.32 6.92 4.13
N HIS A 127 7.18 7.40 3.65
CA HIS A 127 5.89 7.31 4.36
C HIS A 127 4.83 6.67 3.45
N LEU A 128 4.40 5.47 3.80
CA LEU A 128 3.38 4.72 3.05
C LEU A 128 2.10 4.59 3.89
N LEU A 129 1.02 5.20 3.42
CA LEU A 129 -0.32 5.01 3.97
C LEU A 129 -1.20 4.33 2.93
N LEU A 130 -1.72 3.16 3.28
CA LEU A 130 -2.65 2.38 2.46
C LEU A 130 -3.98 2.18 3.17
N GLU A 131 -5.06 2.64 2.56
CA GLU A 131 -6.42 2.32 2.93
C GLU A 131 -7.00 1.36 1.90
N THR A 132 -7.44 0.17 2.32
CA THR A 132 -7.92 -0.84 1.39
C THR A 132 -9.21 -1.49 1.85
N VAL A 133 -10.12 -1.70 0.89
CA VAL A 133 -11.40 -2.36 1.12
C VAL A 133 -11.61 -3.47 0.09
N GLY A 134 -11.67 -4.72 0.55
CA GLY A 134 -12.01 -5.88 -0.28
C GLY A 134 -10.93 -6.33 -1.27
N GLY A 135 -9.74 -5.73 -1.26
CA GLY A 135 -8.66 -5.96 -2.22
C GLY A 135 -7.64 -7.03 -1.79
N LEU A 136 -6.68 -7.24 -2.68
CA LEU A 136 -5.46 -8.00 -2.44
C LEU A 136 -4.27 -7.04 -2.49
N ILE A 137 -3.43 -7.04 -1.45
CA ILE A 137 -2.23 -6.21 -1.41
C ILE A 137 -1.01 -7.10 -1.29
N SER A 138 0.01 -6.82 -2.07
CA SER A 138 1.29 -7.50 -1.97
C SER A 138 2.44 -6.50 -2.15
N SER A 139 3.57 -6.81 -1.55
CA SER A 139 4.82 -6.13 -1.86
C SER A 139 5.97 -7.12 -1.92
N ARG A 140 6.97 -6.77 -2.71
CA ARG A 140 8.28 -7.43 -2.74
C ARG A 140 9.34 -6.34 -2.78
N GLN A 141 10.42 -6.49 -1.98
CA GLN A 141 11.51 -5.51 -1.93
C GLN A 141 11.01 -4.08 -1.68
N LEU A 142 10.07 -3.94 -0.76
CA LEU A 142 9.53 -2.65 -0.34
C LEU A 142 10.31 -2.18 0.89
N ALA A 143 10.83 -0.97 0.87
CA ALA A 143 11.39 -0.32 2.04
C ALA A 143 10.51 0.87 2.44
N ALA A 144 10.10 0.94 3.71
CA ALA A 144 9.36 2.08 4.23
C ALA A 144 9.81 2.45 5.64
N GLN A 145 10.04 3.74 5.88
CA GLN A 145 10.29 4.23 7.23
C GLN A 145 9.01 4.08 8.07
N THR A 146 7.87 4.52 7.53
CA THR A 146 6.57 4.31 8.16
C THR A 146 5.63 3.58 7.20
N LEU A 147 5.03 2.50 7.67
CA LEU A 147 3.96 1.77 7.01
C LEU A 147 2.68 1.89 7.85
N SER A 148 1.69 2.60 7.35
CA SER A 148 0.33 2.62 7.93
C SER A 148 -0.63 1.89 6.99
N LEU A 149 -1.27 0.83 7.49
CA LEU A 149 -2.19 0.01 6.71
C LEU A 149 -3.55 -0.10 7.40
N HIS A 150 -4.56 0.50 6.78
CA HIS A 150 -5.96 0.36 7.17
C HIS A 150 -6.65 -0.61 6.20
N ALA A 151 -6.86 -1.86 6.63
CA ALA A 151 -7.39 -2.92 5.80
C ALA A 151 -8.76 -3.41 6.29
N THR A 152 -9.79 -3.24 5.47
CA THR A 152 -11.13 -3.77 5.74
C THR A 152 -11.47 -4.86 4.73
N SER A 153 -11.80 -6.06 5.20
CA SER A 153 -12.14 -7.21 4.35
C SER A 153 -11.12 -7.51 3.24
N SER A 154 -9.86 -7.13 3.45
CA SER A 154 -8.77 -7.26 2.49
C SER A 154 -7.81 -8.37 2.88
N LYS A 155 -7.11 -8.95 1.90
CA LYS A 155 -5.98 -9.84 2.13
C LYS A 155 -4.69 -9.10 1.78
N GLY A 156 -3.63 -9.30 2.57
CA GLY A 156 -2.35 -8.67 2.28
C GLY A 156 -1.17 -9.51 2.72
N GLU A 157 -0.11 -9.44 1.92
CA GLU A 157 1.20 -9.96 2.24
C GLU A 157 2.24 -8.94 1.81
N LEU A 158 2.80 -8.23 2.80
CA LEU A 158 3.79 -7.20 2.58
C LEU A 158 5.15 -7.70 3.06
N MET A 159 6.09 -7.74 2.12
CA MET A 159 7.46 -8.21 2.34
C MET A 159 8.43 -7.07 2.05
N GLY A 160 9.28 -6.73 3.02
CA GLY A 160 10.21 -5.62 2.87
C GLY A 160 10.91 -5.19 4.15
N ALA A 161 11.61 -4.07 4.10
CA ALA A 161 12.27 -3.45 5.24
C ALA A 161 11.37 -2.33 5.81
N PHE A 162 10.89 -2.50 7.04
CA PHE A 162 10.02 -1.54 7.71
C PHE A 162 10.64 -1.08 9.03
N SER A 163 10.48 0.22 9.39
CA SER A 163 10.88 0.73 10.70
C SER A 163 9.69 0.84 11.63
N ASP A 164 8.70 1.61 11.28
CA ASP A 164 7.51 1.84 12.10
C ASP A 164 6.27 1.30 11.37
N VAL A 165 5.51 0.45 12.05
CA VAL A 165 4.35 -0.22 11.46
C VAL A 165 3.10 0.05 12.29
N ASP A 166 2.07 0.62 11.64
CA ASP A 166 0.73 0.84 12.21
C ASP A 166 -0.33 0.09 11.40
N LEU A 167 -1.02 -0.86 12.03
CA LEU A 167 -1.99 -1.75 11.39
C LEU A 167 -3.37 -1.58 12.00
N HIS A 168 -4.35 -1.23 11.17
CA HIS A 168 -5.77 -1.26 11.49
C HIS A 168 -6.45 -2.29 10.59
N VAL A 169 -6.71 -3.50 11.09
CA VAL A 169 -7.18 -4.62 10.27
C VAL A 169 -8.54 -5.12 10.73
N THR A 170 -9.50 -5.15 9.83
CA THR A 170 -10.84 -5.71 10.06
C THR A 170 -11.16 -6.82 9.07
N GLY A 171 -11.49 -7.98 9.58
CA GLY A 171 -12.10 -9.11 8.86
C GLY A 171 -11.10 -10.14 8.36
N ARG A 172 -10.27 -9.89 7.37
CA ARG A 172 -9.50 -10.95 6.69
C ARG A 172 -8.07 -11.12 7.24
N ARG A 173 -7.12 -11.44 6.37
CA ARG A 173 -5.74 -11.82 6.71
C ARG A 173 -4.74 -10.81 6.19
N ILE A 174 -3.91 -10.28 7.09
CA ILE A 174 -2.75 -9.44 6.75
C ILE A 174 -1.49 -10.09 7.32
N GLN A 175 -0.44 -10.14 6.52
CA GLN A 175 0.87 -10.63 6.88
C GLN A 175 1.92 -9.57 6.54
N ILE A 176 2.75 -9.26 7.50
CA ILE A 176 3.91 -8.38 7.35
C ILE A 176 5.15 -9.24 7.57
N HIS A 177 6.04 -9.26 6.61
CA HIS A 177 7.34 -9.92 6.68
C HIS A 177 8.44 -8.85 6.61
N SER A 178 8.90 -8.41 7.77
CA SER A 178 9.94 -7.38 7.82
C SER A 178 11.33 -7.99 7.76
N THR A 179 12.12 -7.57 6.80
CA THR A 179 13.53 -7.97 6.66
C THR A 179 14.46 -7.17 7.59
N SER A 180 13.96 -6.08 8.16
CA SER A 180 14.63 -5.30 9.21
C SER A 180 13.85 -5.37 10.51
N MET A 181 14.54 -5.13 11.62
CA MET A 181 13.90 -5.05 12.92
C MET A 181 13.04 -3.78 13.01
N LEU A 182 11.79 -3.95 13.46
CA LEU A 182 10.88 -2.82 13.68
C LEU A 182 11.35 -1.98 14.87
N HIS A 183 11.28 -0.67 14.73
CA HIS A 183 11.44 0.28 15.82
C HIS A 183 10.16 0.34 16.67
N SER A 184 9.01 0.42 16.01
CA SER A 184 7.71 0.38 16.66
C SER A 184 6.70 -0.45 15.88
N LEU A 185 5.77 -1.07 16.62
CA LEU A 185 4.61 -1.78 16.07
C LEU A 185 3.37 -1.39 16.83
N LYS A 186 2.37 -0.88 16.13
CA LYS A 186 1.03 -0.70 16.64
C LYS A 186 0.06 -1.51 15.80
N SER A 187 -0.80 -2.31 16.43
CA SER A 187 -1.78 -3.11 15.72
C SER A 187 -3.12 -3.13 16.43
N ILE A 188 -4.17 -2.76 15.72
CA ILE A 188 -5.55 -2.94 16.13
C ILE A 188 -6.21 -3.91 15.16
N SER A 189 -6.62 -5.08 15.64
CA SER A 189 -7.25 -6.10 14.80
C SER A 189 -8.65 -6.45 15.28
N THR A 190 -9.62 -6.49 14.37
CA THR A 190 -11.01 -6.84 14.67
C THR A 190 -11.45 -8.00 13.77
N GLY A 191 -11.67 -9.18 14.38
CA GLY A 191 -12.09 -10.39 13.66
C GLY A 191 -11.14 -10.80 12.53
N ALA A 192 -9.85 -10.48 12.63
CA ALA A 192 -8.86 -10.66 11.58
C ALA A 192 -7.75 -11.63 11.99
N TYR A 193 -7.04 -12.16 11.01
CA TYR A 193 -5.77 -12.84 11.21
C TYR A 193 -4.63 -11.89 10.82
N VAL A 194 -3.80 -11.52 11.78
CA VAL A 194 -2.62 -10.69 11.57
C VAL A 194 -1.37 -11.48 11.93
N LYS A 195 -0.40 -11.52 11.03
CA LYS A 195 0.93 -12.07 11.28
C LYS A 195 1.96 -10.97 11.04
N VAL A 196 2.85 -10.78 12.01
CA VAL A 196 4.03 -9.93 11.85
C VAL A 196 5.26 -10.81 12.09
N ALA A 197 6.05 -11.00 11.05
CA ALA A 197 7.31 -11.73 11.12
C ALA A 197 8.46 -10.72 11.10
N ILE A 198 9.36 -10.82 12.08
CA ILE A 198 10.54 -9.96 12.24
C ILE A 198 11.79 -10.80 12.41
N PRO A 199 12.97 -10.29 12.04
CA PRO A 199 14.23 -11.02 12.21
C PRO A 199 14.57 -11.20 13.69
N GLU A 200 15.56 -12.06 13.95
CA GLU A 200 16.20 -12.14 15.26
C GLU A 200 16.73 -10.77 15.67
N ASN A 201 16.60 -10.40 16.94
CA ASN A 201 16.81 -9.01 17.36
C ASN A 201 17.32 -8.89 18.79
N ASP A 202 17.67 -7.67 19.21
CA ASP A 202 18.20 -7.34 20.53
C ASP A 202 17.11 -7.26 21.61
N GLY A 203 15.84 -7.05 21.20
CA GLY A 203 14.72 -7.08 22.13
C GLY A 203 13.61 -6.08 21.82
N PHE A 204 12.46 -6.34 22.46
CA PHE A 204 11.29 -5.49 22.42
C PHE A 204 10.43 -5.66 23.69
N THR A 205 9.66 -4.63 24.01
CA THR A 205 8.58 -4.70 25.00
C THR A 205 7.24 -4.73 24.25
N CYS A 206 6.40 -5.75 24.51
CA CYS A 206 5.11 -5.91 23.86
C CYS A 206 3.97 -5.80 24.89
N TYR A 207 3.12 -4.79 24.71
CA TYR A 207 1.86 -4.65 25.42
C TYR A 207 0.72 -5.28 24.61
N VAL A 208 0.01 -6.24 25.20
CA VAL A 208 -1.07 -6.95 24.53
C VAL A 208 -2.39 -6.71 25.24
N LYS A 209 -3.28 -5.94 24.60
CA LYS A 209 -4.67 -5.80 25.01
C LYS A 209 -5.54 -6.78 24.23
N LYS A 210 -6.15 -7.70 24.92
CA LYS A 210 -7.00 -8.72 24.30
C LYS A 210 -8.41 -8.65 24.88
N ARG A 211 -9.39 -8.32 24.03
CA ARG A 211 -10.83 -8.39 24.37
C ARG A 211 -11.38 -9.78 24.09
N SER A 212 -11.04 -10.34 22.91
CA SER A 212 -11.38 -11.70 22.48
C SER A 212 -10.37 -12.14 21.41
N GLY A 213 -10.32 -13.44 21.08
CA GLY A 213 -9.37 -13.98 20.11
C GLY A 213 -8.07 -14.50 20.74
N ALA A 214 -7.04 -14.69 19.94
CA ALA A 214 -5.78 -15.29 20.35
C ALA A 214 -4.56 -14.44 19.99
N PHE A 215 -3.61 -14.38 20.91
CA PHE A 215 -2.25 -13.87 20.69
C PHE A 215 -1.28 -15.03 20.80
N ARG A 216 -0.38 -15.11 19.83
CA ARG A 216 0.77 -16.03 19.84
C ARG A 216 2.05 -15.26 19.56
N ASN A 217 3.09 -15.61 20.28
CA ASN A 217 4.42 -15.06 20.14
C ASN A 217 5.43 -16.22 20.13
N ASP A 218 6.30 -16.23 19.12
CA ASP A 218 7.33 -17.28 18.98
C ASP A 218 8.68 -16.89 19.65
N PHE A 219 8.81 -15.64 20.15
CA PHE A 219 9.99 -15.18 20.88
C PHE A 219 9.93 -15.57 22.37
N SER A 220 11.09 -15.91 22.92
CA SER A 220 11.20 -16.13 24.38
C SER A 220 11.07 -14.82 25.11
N CYS A 221 9.99 -14.65 25.86
CA CYS A 221 9.72 -13.43 26.63
C CYS A 221 9.52 -13.77 28.11
N HIS A 222 9.95 -12.85 28.98
CA HIS A 222 9.53 -12.84 30.39
C HIS A 222 8.42 -11.80 30.58
N ARG A 223 7.69 -11.91 31.67
CA ARG A 223 6.57 -11.01 31.96
C ARG A 223 6.98 -9.95 32.98
N GLU A 224 6.77 -8.69 32.62
CA GLU A 224 6.92 -7.55 33.51
C GLU A 224 5.58 -6.79 33.61
N LYS A 225 4.88 -6.92 34.73
CA LYS A 225 3.51 -6.37 34.94
C LYS A 225 2.55 -6.84 33.81
N GLU A 226 2.11 -5.93 32.96
CA GLU A 226 1.22 -6.21 31.82
C GLU A 226 1.96 -6.43 30.50
N ASN A 227 3.29 -6.24 30.50
CA ASN A 227 4.12 -6.33 29.33
C ASN A 227 4.79 -7.69 29.20
N MET A 228 5.08 -8.09 27.97
CA MET A 228 6.00 -9.17 27.64
C MET A 228 7.30 -8.53 27.15
N VAL A 229 8.41 -8.88 27.77
CA VAL A 229 9.72 -8.33 27.44
C VAL A 229 10.61 -9.41 26.85
N HIS A 230 11.10 -9.17 25.64
CA HIS A 230 12.11 -9.98 24.98
C HIS A 230 13.45 -9.27 25.09
N LYS A 231 14.49 -9.97 25.61
CA LYS A 231 15.86 -9.46 25.78
C LYS A 231 15.91 -8.06 26.42
N ASP A 232 16.46 -7.04 25.72
CA ASP A 232 16.70 -5.70 26.26
C ASP A 232 15.45 -4.80 26.32
N GLY A 233 14.34 -5.21 25.68
CA GLY A 233 13.06 -4.50 25.75
C GLY A 233 12.99 -3.11 25.11
N LYS A 234 13.99 -2.68 24.37
CA LYS A 234 14.11 -1.27 23.92
C LYS A 234 13.07 -0.79 22.90
N ARG A 235 12.48 -1.69 22.12
CA ARG A 235 11.49 -1.37 21.10
C ARG A 235 10.08 -1.55 21.64
N SER A 236 9.13 -0.76 21.15
CA SER A 236 7.77 -0.74 21.67
C SER A 236 6.78 -1.36 20.70
N PHE A 237 6.07 -2.41 21.15
CA PHE A 237 5.01 -3.06 20.41
C PHE A 237 3.70 -2.99 21.18
N GLU A 238 2.64 -2.51 20.52
CA GLU A 238 1.29 -2.42 21.07
C GLU A 238 0.33 -3.23 20.19
N VAL A 239 -0.38 -4.20 20.78
CA VAL A 239 -1.31 -5.07 20.04
C VAL A 239 -2.67 -5.09 20.73
N ASP A 240 -3.72 -4.56 20.09
CA ASP A 240 -5.13 -4.63 20.53
C ASP A 240 -5.89 -5.63 19.66
N ILE A 241 -6.32 -6.75 20.26
CA ILE A 241 -7.04 -7.83 19.59
C ILE A 241 -8.50 -7.80 20.01
N ARG A 242 -9.38 -7.52 19.04
CA ARG A 242 -10.83 -7.47 19.20
C ARG A 242 -11.50 -8.61 18.44
N GLY A 243 -10.98 -9.83 18.61
CA GLY A 243 -11.34 -11.04 17.87
C GLY A 243 -10.32 -11.44 16.81
N GLY A 244 -10.34 -12.71 16.43
CA GLY A 244 -9.38 -13.25 15.48
C GLY A 244 -8.06 -13.66 16.12
N HIS A 245 -6.96 -13.55 15.37
CA HIS A 245 -5.65 -14.04 15.80
C HIS A 245 -4.56 -13.03 15.46
N PHE A 246 -3.63 -12.83 16.37
CA PHE A 246 -2.38 -12.11 16.12
C PHE A 246 -1.18 -13.04 16.40
N LEU A 247 -0.27 -13.13 15.44
CA LEU A 247 0.96 -13.89 15.54
C LEU A 247 2.18 -12.99 15.35
N LEU A 248 3.04 -12.91 16.35
CA LEU A 248 4.38 -12.36 16.24
C LEU A 248 5.36 -13.52 16.08
N SER A 249 6.11 -13.57 14.97
CA SER A 249 6.95 -14.73 14.66
C SER A 249 8.35 -14.33 14.19
N HIS A 250 9.26 -15.29 14.23
CA HIS A 250 10.54 -15.16 13.55
C HIS A 250 10.34 -15.13 12.03
N GLN A 251 11.15 -14.33 11.35
CA GLN A 251 11.29 -14.37 9.91
C GLN A 251 12.30 -15.48 9.56
N HIS A 252 11.89 -16.39 8.74
CA HIS A 252 12.74 -17.47 8.21
C HIS A 252 13.24 -17.12 6.81
#